data_4fc03154f8cddaee6d2b581d92cc7c81
#
_entry.id   4fc03154f8cddaee6d2b581d92cc7c81
#
_cell.length_a   1.000
_cell.length_b   1.000
_cell.length_c   1.000
_cell.angle_alpha   90.00
_cell.angle_beta   90.00
_cell.angle_gamma   90.00
#
_symmetry.space_group_name_H-M   'P 1'
#
loop_
_entity.id
_entity.type
_entity.pdbx_description
1 polymer ?
#
loop_
_entity_poly.entity_id
_entity_poly.type
_entity_poly.pdbx_seq_one_letter_code
_entity_poly.pdbx_strand_id
1 'polypeptide(L)'
;MKRRYPGESLQLVEMLCTDKIEFGGNITSMNTREQIHALSEEMLENLGKLVAVDSQLGTPSEGKPFGEGPAEALEIGLEIARELGFKTVNLDNYCGYAEMGEGEEIVGIAGHLDIVPVGGDWTYDPFKLTRDGDHVYGRGTTDDKGPVIEALYAMKLLKDSGVKLNKRVRLIMGCNEETGSKCMAHYNEVEEELSCGFTPDANFPCIHGEKGYMSMMAYSKNTRIISMNGGFVSNAVCDNCTTVIPAEAGLKEKLEQMLSETKLQEYK
;
A
#
# COMPACT_ATOMS: atom_id res chain seq x y z
N MET A 1 14.16 -5.93 5.66
CA MET A 1 13.74 -7.25 5.16
C MET A 1 14.12 -7.33 3.70
N LYS A 2 15.06 -8.22 3.32
CA LYS A 2 15.56 -8.30 1.95
C LYS A 2 14.59 -9.16 1.13
N ARG A 3 13.86 -8.58 0.20
CA ARG A 3 13.09 -9.35 -0.80
C ARG A 3 13.79 -9.27 -2.15
N ARG A 4 13.94 -10.44 -2.79
CA ARG A 4 14.40 -10.56 -4.17
C ARG A 4 13.18 -10.42 -5.09
N TYR A 5 13.20 -9.46 -6.00
CA TYR A 5 12.21 -9.31 -7.06
C TYR A 5 12.83 -9.64 -8.42
N PRO A 6 12.83 -10.90 -8.83
CA PRO A 6 12.67 -11.19 -10.23
C PRO A 6 11.62 -12.28 -10.41
N GLY A 7 10.37 -11.95 -10.65
CA GLY A 7 9.33 -12.90 -11.00
C GLY A 7 7.91 -12.56 -10.57
N GLU A 8 7.71 -11.61 -9.66
CA GLU A 8 6.38 -11.35 -9.07
C GLU A 8 5.44 -10.61 -10.04
N SER A 9 5.95 -9.70 -10.86
CA SER A 9 5.16 -9.06 -11.93
C SER A 9 4.64 -10.03 -13.00
N LEU A 10 5.35 -11.16 -13.21
CA LEU A 10 4.88 -12.22 -14.10
C LEU A 10 3.68 -12.97 -13.52
N GLN A 11 3.62 -13.14 -12.20
CA GLN A 11 2.53 -13.84 -11.53
C GLN A 11 1.23 -13.03 -11.57
N LEU A 12 1.30 -11.70 -11.54
CA LEU A 12 0.12 -10.85 -11.69
C LEU A 12 -0.51 -11.02 -13.08
N VAL A 13 0.31 -11.05 -14.14
CA VAL A 13 -0.17 -11.32 -15.50
C VAL A 13 -0.68 -12.75 -15.64
N GLU A 14 -0.03 -13.73 -15.01
CA GLU A 14 -0.49 -15.11 -14.97
C GLU A 14 -1.80 -15.26 -14.19
N MET A 15 -1.98 -14.56 -13.08
CA MET A 15 -3.22 -14.55 -12.29
C MET A 15 -4.40 -13.95 -13.06
N LEU A 16 -4.17 -12.90 -13.84
CA LEU A 16 -5.19 -12.32 -14.73
C LEU A 16 -5.53 -13.25 -15.90
N CYS A 17 -4.67 -14.24 -16.19
CA CYS A 17 -4.81 -15.18 -17.30
C CYS A 17 -5.33 -16.56 -16.90
N THR A 18 -5.56 -16.90 -15.61
CA THR A 18 -6.00 -18.24 -15.22
C THR A 18 -7.52 -18.41 -15.23
N ASP A 19 -7.94 -19.32 -16.06
CA ASP A 19 -9.10 -20.25 -16.07
C ASP A 19 -10.55 -19.75 -16.13
N LYS A 20 -10.89 -18.46 -16.11
CA LYS A 20 -12.28 -18.04 -16.32
C LYS A 20 -12.50 -16.73 -17.08
N ILE A 21 -11.45 -16.10 -17.55
CA ILE A 21 -11.59 -14.99 -18.50
C ILE A 21 -11.44 -15.62 -19.88
N GLU A 22 -12.51 -15.73 -20.63
CA GLU A 22 -12.45 -16.14 -22.04
C GLU A 22 -11.75 -15.01 -22.82
N PHE A 23 -10.45 -15.15 -23.02
CA PHE A 23 -9.70 -14.29 -23.92
C PHE A 23 -10.01 -14.70 -25.34
N GLY A 24 -10.68 -13.84 -26.10
CA GLY A 24 -11.00 -14.05 -27.51
C GLY A 24 -9.80 -13.99 -28.47
N GLY A 25 -8.59 -14.29 -28.02
CA GLY A 25 -7.37 -14.27 -28.81
C GLY A 25 -6.28 -15.19 -28.27
N ASN A 26 -5.38 -15.59 -29.16
CA ASN A 26 -4.27 -16.51 -28.85
C ASN A 26 -3.17 -15.76 -28.06
N ILE A 27 -3.19 -15.84 -26.72
CA ILE A 27 -2.16 -15.25 -25.84
C ILE A 27 -0.82 -16.02 -25.95
N THR A 28 -0.79 -17.16 -26.59
CA THR A 28 0.36 -18.07 -26.68
C THR A 28 1.59 -17.54 -27.41
N SER A 29 1.55 -16.30 -27.93
CA SER A 29 2.72 -15.69 -28.63
C SER A 29 3.35 -14.51 -27.90
N MET A 30 2.85 -14.12 -26.71
CA MET A 30 3.42 -13.00 -25.97
C MET A 30 4.66 -13.44 -25.20
N ASN A 31 5.81 -12.89 -25.54
CA ASN A 31 6.98 -12.95 -24.68
C ASN A 31 6.86 -11.89 -23.57
N THR A 32 5.91 -12.14 -22.65
CA THR A 32 5.53 -11.21 -21.59
C THR A 32 6.72 -10.77 -20.75
N ARG A 33 7.66 -11.68 -20.50
CA ARG A 33 8.87 -11.38 -19.72
C ARG A 33 9.74 -10.31 -20.40
N GLU A 34 10.00 -10.44 -21.69
CA GLU A 34 10.81 -9.45 -22.43
C GLU A 34 10.10 -8.10 -22.51
N GLN A 35 8.80 -8.10 -22.68
CA GLN A 35 7.99 -6.88 -22.70
C GLN A 35 8.02 -6.15 -21.36
N ILE A 36 7.87 -6.87 -20.23
CA ILE A 36 8.00 -6.30 -18.88
C ILE A 36 9.42 -5.73 -18.68
N HIS A 37 10.45 -6.48 -19.05
CA HIS A 37 11.83 -5.98 -18.94
C HIS A 37 12.07 -4.72 -19.76
N ALA A 38 11.47 -4.61 -20.93
CA ALA A 38 11.58 -3.41 -21.75
C ALA A 38 10.91 -2.18 -21.12
N LEU A 39 9.91 -2.38 -20.26
CA LEU A 39 9.18 -1.32 -19.57
C LEU A 39 9.75 -0.99 -18.17
N SER A 40 10.70 -1.76 -17.67
CA SER A 40 11.16 -1.68 -16.27
C SER A 40 11.70 -0.30 -15.87
N GLU A 41 12.44 0.38 -16.74
CA GLU A 41 12.98 1.72 -16.43
C GLU A 41 11.84 2.75 -16.37
N GLU A 42 10.86 2.70 -17.28
CA GLU A 42 9.67 3.55 -17.25
C GLU A 42 8.81 3.31 -15.99
N MET A 43 8.65 2.03 -15.60
CA MET A 43 7.97 1.65 -14.35
C MET A 43 8.67 2.26 -13.13
N LEU A 44 10.00 2.16 -13.07
CA LEU A 44 10.78 2.72 -11.96
C LEU A 44 10.73 4.25 -11.94
N GLU A 45 10.73 4.91 -13.09
CA GLU A 45 10.57 6.36 -13.17
C GLU A 45 9.21 6.79 -12.62
N ASN A 46 8.13 6.12 -13.03
CA ASN A 46 6.78 6.40 -12.55
C ASN A 46 6.60 6.05 -11.07
N LEU A 47 7.19 4.95 -10.60
CA LEU A 47 7.24 4.65 -9.17
C LEU A 47 7.97 5.75 -8.39
N GLY A 48 9.07 6.26 -8.94
CA GLY A 48 9.83 7.37 -8.36
C GLY A 48 9.00 8.63 -8.14
N LYS A 49 8.10 8.96 -9.09
CA LYS A 49 7.17 10.09 -8.96
C LYS A 49 6.24 9.91 -7.74
N LEU A 50 5.70 8.72 -7.55
CA LEU A 50 4.83 8.40 -6.40
C LEU A 50 5.58 8.36 -5.08
N VAL A 51 6.78 7.73 -5.05
CA VAL A 51 7.61 7.64 -3.85
C VAL A 51 8.04 9.02 -3.35
N ALA A 52 8.23 9.98 -4.25
CA ALA A 52 8.62 11.36 -3.90
C ALA A 52 7.55 12.12 -3.10
N VAL A 53 6.31 11.64 -3.08
CA VAL A 53 5.22 12.27 -2.34
C VAL A 53 5.13 11.70 -0.92
N ASP A 54 5.16 12.58 0.08
CA ASP A 54 4.80 12.24 1.47
C ASP A 54 3.28 12.14 1.60
N SER A 55 2.75 10.96 1.30
CA SER A 55 1.32 10.65 1.33
C SER A 55 0.83 10.05 2.66
N GLN A 56 1.47 10.39 3.77
CA GLN A 56 0.96 10.08 5.10
C GLN A 56 -0.40 10.75 5.33
N LEU A 57 -1.24 10.16 6.20
CA LEU A 57 -2.47 10.81 6.64
C LEU A 57 -2.17 12.20 7.20
N GLY A 58 -2.73 13.21 6.58
CA GLY A 58 -2.56 14.60 6.96
C GLY A 58 -3.83 15.22 7.57
N THR A 59 -3.76 16.50 7.84
CA THR A 59 -4.94 17.26 8.30
C THR A 59 -5.91 17.45 7.12
N PRO A 60 -7.17 17.07 7.27
CA PRO A 60 -8.18 17.31 6.23
C PRO A 60 -8.32 18.79 5.88
N SER A 61 -8.48 19.09 4.60
CA SER A 61 -8.78 20.42 4.06
C SER A 61 -9.89 20.32 3.02
N GLU A 62 -10.35 21.45 2.49
CA GLU A 62 -11.43 21.48 1.50
C GLU A 62 -11.05 20.64 0.27
N GLY A 63 -11.88 19.64 -0.06
CA GLY A 63 -11.67 18.72 -1.16
C GLY A 63 -10.53 17.71 -0.95
N LYS A 64 -9.89 17.66 0.22
CA LYS A 64 -8.78 16.74 0.54
C LYS A 64 -9.02 16.06 1.90
N PRO A 65 -9.85 15.03 1.91
CA PRO A 65 -10.33 14.41 3.15
C PRO A 65 -9.23 13.77 4.01
N PHE A 66 -8.09 13.42 3.40
CA PHE A 66 -6.95 12.79 4.07
C PHE A 66 -5.69 13.66 4.07
N GLY A 67 -5.81 14.94 3.70
CA GLY A 67 -4.71 15.89 3.61
C GLY A 67 -4.13 16.05 2.21
N GLU A 68 -3.12 16.91 2.10
CA GLU A 68 -2.51 17.29 0.82
C GLU A 68 -1.76 16.12 0.17
N GLY A 69 -0.94 15.40 0.95
CA GLY A 69 -0.08 14.35 0.42
C GLY A 69 -0.83 13.19 -0.25
N PRO A 70 -1.85 12.57 0.38
CA PRO A 70 -2.65 11.55 -0.28
C PRO A 70 -3.38 12.05 -1.54
N ALA A 71 -3.87 13.29 -1.54
CA ALA A 71 -4.51 13.89 -2.72
C ALA A 71 -3.51 14.12 -3.86
N GLU A 72 -2.30 14.59 -3.56
CA GLU A 72 -1.22 14.75 -4.53
C GLU A 72 -0.78 13.40 -5.12
N ALA A 73 -0.60 12.38 -4.28
CA ALA A 73 -0.25 11.04 -4.75
C ALA A 73 -1.31 10.46 -5.69
N LEU A 74 -2.61 10.68 -5.37
CA LEU A 74 -3.70 10.27 -6.24
C LEU A 74 -3.66 10.97 -7.60
N GLU A 75 -3.46 12.29 -7.63
CA GLU A 75 -3.40 13.02 -8.89
C GLU A 75 -2.23 12.54 -9.77
N ILE A 76 -1.06 12.32 -9.18
CA ILE A 76 0.09 11.73 -9.89
C ILE A 76 -0.23 10.33 -10.42
N GLY A 77 -0.85 9.46 -9.61
CA GLY A 77 -1.25 8.13 -10.04
C GLY A 77 -2.23 8.14 -11.20
N LEU A 78 -3.22 9.04 -11.14
CA LEU A 78 -4.20 9.23 -12.22
C LEU A 78 -3.56 9.85 -13.48
N GLU A 79 -2.57 10.73 -13.33
CA GLU A 79 -1.82 11.29 -14.46
C GLU A 79 -1.01 10.20 -15.16
N ILE A 80 -0.26 9.40 -14.41
CA ILE A 80 0.47 8.24 -14.95
C ILE A 80 -0.49 7.33 -15.74
N ALA A 81 -1.66 7.02 -15.17
CA ALA A 81 -2.66 6.19 -15.84
C ALA A 81 -3.19 6.85 -17.13
N ARG A 82 -3.39 8.17 -17.15
CA ARG A 82 -3.78 8.92 -18.36
C ARG A 82 -2.70 8.90 -19.43
N GLU A 83 -1.44 9.08 -19.05
CA GLU A 83 -0.28 8.97 -19.96
C GLU A 83 -0.19 7.57 -20.58
N LEU A 84 -0.50 6.52 -19.83
CA LEU A 84 -0.59 5.14 -20.32
C LEU A 84 -1.87 4.87 -21.15
N GLY A 85 -2.76 5.87 -21.29
CA GLY A 85 -3.94 5.85 -22.14
C GLY A 85 -5.13 5.14 -21.56
N PHE A 86 -5.30 5.16 -20.24
CA PHE A 86 -6.49 4.68 -19.54
C PHE A 86 -7.50 5.81 -19.32
N LYS A 87 -8.78 5.44 -19.17
CA LYS A 87 -9.79 6.33 -18.63
C LYS A 87 -9.55 6.46 -17.12
N THR A 88 -9.58 7.69 -16.60
CA THR A 88 -9.37 7.93 -15.17
C THR A 88 -10.52 8.74 -14.58
N VAL A 89 -10.84 8.46 -13.34
CA VAL A 89 -11.84 9.18 -12.55
C VAL A 89 -11.24 9.45 -11.17
N ASN A 90 -11.40 10.67 -10.67
CA ASN A 90 -11.12 11.03 -9.28
C ASN A 90 -12.45 11.11 -8.53
N LEU A 91 -12.57 10.40 -7.43
CA LEU A 91 -13.74 10.33 -6.56
C LEU A 91 -13.46 11.17 -5.30
N ASP A 92 -13.58 12.50 -5.44
CA ASP A 92 -13.49 13.48 -4.37
C ASP A 92 -12.20 13.39 -3.52
N ASN A 93 -11.10 12.94 -4.13
CA ASN A 93 -9.83 12.67 -3.44
C ASN A 93 -9.92 11.66 -2.26
N TYR A 94 -11.00 10.88 -2.17
CA TYR A 94 -11.05 9.66 -1.34
C TYR A 94 -10.28 8.53 -2.03
N CYS A 95 -10.52 8.36 -3.30
CA CYS A 95 -9.83 7.44 -4.20
C CYS A 95 -10.03 7.89 -5.64
N GLY A 96 -9.40 7.20 -6.56
CA GLY A 96 -9.66 7.32 -7.98
C GLY A 96 -9.40 6.00 -8.67
N TYR A 97 -9.67 5.92 -9.96
CA TYR A 97 -9.39 4.69 -10.69
C TYR A 97 -8.95 4.92 -12.12
N ALA A 98 -8.21 3.92 -12.63
CA ALA A 98 -7.92 3.74 -14.04
C ALA A 98 -8.74 2.55 -14.57
N GLU A 99 -9.37 2.72 -15.74
CA GLU A 99 -10.26 1.69 -16.31
C GLU A 99 -9.95 1.42 -17.77
N MET A 100 -10.07 0.15 -18.17
CA MET A 100 -10.04 -0.31 -19.56
C MET A 100 -11.03 -1.45 -19.78
N GLY A 101 -11.28 -1.77 -21.06
CA GLY A 101 -12.22 -2.84 -21.46
C GLY A 101 -13.64 -2.33 -21.60
N GLU A 102 -14.54 -3.25 -21.94
CA GLU A 102 -15.95 -2.98 -22.18
C GLU A 102 -16.79 -4.08 -21.52
N GLY A 103 -18.06 -3.80 -21.24
CA GLY A 103 -19.00 -4.75 -20.63
C GLY A 103 -19.62 -4.21 -19.35
N GLU A 104 -20.57 -4.98 -18.81
CA GLU A 104 -21.31 -4.61 -17.61
C GLU A 104 -20.54 -4.97 -16.32
N GLU A 105 -19.83 -6.10 -16.34
CA GLU A 105 -19.09 -6.58 -15.18
C GLU A 105 -17.73 -5.89 -15.04
N ILE A 106 -17.33 -5.63 -13.78
CA ILE A 106 -16.07 -4.99 -13.41
C ILE A 106 -15.20 -5.96 -12.63
N VAL A 107 -13.99 -6.19 -13.10
CA VAL A 107 -12.92 -6.85 -12.35
C VAL A 107 -12.09 -5.75 -11.66
N GLY A 108 -12.13 -5.70 -10.34
CA GLY A 108 -11.43 -4.71 -9.54
C GLY A 108 -10.02 -5.16 -9.15
N ILE A 109 -9.08 -4.23 -9.21
CA ILE A 109 -7.77 -4.32 -8.58
C ILE A 109 -7.75 -3.18 -7.56
N ALA A 110 -7.68 -3.49 -6.27
CA ALA A 110 -7.71 -2.48 -5.22
C ALA A 110 -6.31 -2.29 -4.62
N GLY A 111 -5.70 -1.15 -4.88
CA GLY A 111 -4.45 -0.73 -4.28
C GLY A 111 -4.60 0.63 -3.58
N HIS A 112 -3.53 1.11 -2.93
CA HIS A 112 -3.55 2.39 -2.26
C HIS A 112 -2.25 3.19 -2.46
N LEU A 113 -2.33 4.50 -2.24
CA LEU A 113 -1.22 5.43 -2.42
C LEU A 113 -0.84 6.15 -1.13
N ASP A 114 -1.67 6.05 -0.08
CA ASP A 114 -1.29 6.49 1.26
C ASP A 114 -0.24 5.56 1.87
N ILE A 115 0.47 6.06 2.85
CA ILE A 115 1.59 5.37 3.50
C ILE A 115 1.53 5.53 5.02
N VAL A 116 2.04 4.54 5.73
CA VAL A 116 2.31 4.67 7.17
C VAL A 116 3.40 5.71 7.45
N PRO A 117 3.48 6.26 8.67
CA PRO A 117 4.57 7.12 9.07
C PRO A 117 5.94 6.51 8.78
N VAL A 118 6.85 7.31 8.23
CA VAL A 118 8.16 6.80 7.79
C VAL A 118 9.05 6.33 8.93
N GLY A 119 8.87 6.85 10.15
CA GLY A 119 9.72 6.51 11.29
C GLY A 119 11.14 7.07 11.16
N GLY A 120 12.08 6.49 11.93
CA GLY A 120 13.51 6.83 11.92
C GLY A 120 14.37 5.74 11.27
N ASP A 121 15.69 5.99 11.23
CA ASP A 121 16.74 5.01 10.89
C ASP A 121 16.70 4.45 9.45
N TRP A 122 16.33 5.28 8.49
CA TRP A 122 16.41 4.93 7.08
C TRP A 122 17.87 5.00 6.58
N THR A 123 18.29 3.96 5.85
CA THR A 123 19.61 3.96 5.16
C THR A 123 19.62 4.89 3.95
N TYR A 124 18.49 4.96 3.24
CA TYR A 124 18.27 5.86 2.10
C TYR A 124 17.11 6.79 2.42
N ASP A 125 17.03 7.92 1.71
CA ASP A 125 15.90 8.84 1.84
C ASP A 125 14.58 8.12 1.51
N PRO A 126 13.59 8.08 2.43
CA PRO A 126 12.33 7.38 2.22
C PRO A 126 11.49 7.98 1.07
N PHE A 127 11.67 9.25 0.74
CA PHE A 127 10.94 9.95 -0.32
C PHE A 127 11.73 10.06 -1.63
N LYS A 128 12.77 9.27 -1.78
CA LYS A 128 13.55 9.17 -3.01
C LYS A 128 13.72 7.71 -3.39
N LEU A 129 13.18 7.34 -4.57
CA LEU A 129 13.44 6.01 -5.10
C LEU A 129 14.94 5.83 -5.35
N THR A 130 15.56 4.96 -4.58
CA THR A 130 17.01 4.67 -4.67
C THR A 130 17.21 3.24 -5.15
N ARG A 131 17.97 3.07 -6.22
CA ARG A 131 18.37 1.75 -6.73
C ARG A 131 19.76 1.39 -6.23
N ASP A 132 19.87 0.18 -5.65
CA ASP A 132 21.15 -0.42 -5.26
C ASP A 132 21.19 -1.87 -5.76
N GLY A 133 21.94 -2.12 -6.83
CA GLY A 133 21.95 -3.39 -7.54
C GLY A 133 20.57 -3.76 -8.11
N ASP A 134 20.05 -4.90 -7.67
CA ASP A 134 18.74 -5.43 -8.09
C ASP A 134 17.60 -5.01 -7.12
N HIS A 135 17.86 -4.10 -6.20
CA HIS A 135 16.88 -3.64 -5.22
C HIS A 135 16.56 -2.16 -5.42
N VAL A 136 15.32 -1.81 -5.10
CA VAL A 136 14.87 -0.43 -5.00
C VAL A 136 14.38 -0.14 -3.59
N TYR A 137 14.66 1.06 -3.10
CA TYR A 137 14.39 1.50 -1.75
C TYR A 137 13.60 2.82 -1.80
N GLY A 138 12.62 2.92 -0.91
CA GLY A 138 11.78 4.08 -0.72
C GLY A 138 10.51 3.70 0.03
N ARG A 139 9.83 4.64 0.68
CA ARG A 139 8.56 4.37 1.35
C ARG A 139 7.47 4.14 0.29
N GLY A 140 6.73 3.03 0.42
CA GLY A 140 5.68 2.65 -0.52
C GLY A 140 6.16 1.78 -1.70
N THR A 141 7.46 1.46 -1.83
CA THR A 141 7.96 0.61 -2.91
C THR A 141 7.42 -0.82 -2.84
N THR A 142 6.96 -1.27 -1.67
CA THR A 142 6.39 -2.60 -1.45
C THR A 142 4.92 -2.52 -1.07
N ASP A 143 4.53 -1.46 -0.37
CA ASP A 143 3.24 -1.27 0.28
C ASP A 143 2.84 0.21 0.10
N ASP A 144 1.98 0.56 -0.87
CA ASP A 144 1.44 -0.26 -1.97
C ASP A 144 1.68 0.43 -3.33
N LYS A 145 2.45 1.57 -3.36
CA LYS A 145 2.74 2.35 -4.59
C LYS A 145 3.41 1.52 -5.67
N GLY A 146 4.31 0.60 -5.28
CA GLY A 146 4.96 -0.34 -6.21
C GLY A 146 3.96 -1.27 -6.87
N PRO A 147 3.18 -2.07 -6.12
CA PRO A 147 2.14 -2.93 -6.66
C PRO A 147 1.09 -2.19 -7.50
N VAL A 148 0.73 -0.94 -7.16
CA VAL A 148 -0.15 -0.10 -7.99
C VAL A 148 0.49 0.16 -9.36
N ILE A 149 1.78 0.52 -9.42
CA ILE A 149 2.49 0.69 -10.69
C ILE A 149 2.57 -0.63 -11.45
N GLU A 150 2.86 -1.75 -10.78
CA GLU A 150 2.89 -3.07 -11.42
C GLU A 150 1.53 -3.43 -12.04
N ALA A 151 0.44 -3.16 -11.34
CA ALA A 151 -0.92 -3.37 -11.84
C ALA A 151 -1.23 -2.49 -13.07
N LEU A 152 -0.85 -1.20 -13.05
CA LEU A 152 -1.00 -0.31 -14.21
C LEU A 152 -0.26 -0.83 -15.44
N TYR A 153 0.96 -1.31 -15.26
CA TYR A 153 1.74 -1.83 -16.38
C TYR A 153 1.28 -3.21 -16.84
N ALA A 154 0.73 -4.04 -15.96
CA ALA A 154 0.04 -5.26 -16.36
C ALA A 154 -1.19 -4.95 -17.22
N MET A 155 -2.00 -3.97 -16.83
CA MET A 155 -3.11 -3.48 -17.64
C MET A 155 -2.63 -2.92 -18.99
N LYS A 156 -1.52 -2.15 -19.00
CA LYS A 156 -0.91 -1.63 -20.24
C LYS A 156 -0.52 -2.76 -21.19
N LEU A 157 0.13 -3.80 -20.70
CA LEU A 157 0.51 -4.96 -21.53
C LEU A 157 -0.71 -5.65 -22.12
N LEU A 158 -1.79 -5.85 -21.36
CA LEU A 158 -3.05 -6.40 -21.88
C LEU A 158 -3.64 -5.50 -22.97
N LYS A 159 -3.67 -4.18 -22.73
CA LYS A 159 -4.17 -3.21 -23.70
C LYS A 159 -3.34 -3.23 -25.01
N ASP A 160 -2.01 -3.19 -24.89
CA ASP A 160 -1.10 -3.15 -26.03
C ASP A 160 -1.09 -4.48 -26.82
N SER A 161 -1.45 -5.59 -26.19
CA SER A 161 -1.60 -6.89 -26.85
C SER A 161 -2.80 -6.95 -27.79
N GLY A 162 -3.71 -5.99 -27.73
CA GLY A 162 -4.94 -5.96 -28.52
C GLY A 162 -5.98 -7.00 -28.13
N VAL A 163 -5.83 -7.65 -26.99
CA VAL A 163 -6.82 -8.58 -26.44
C VAL A 163 -8.12 -7.83 -26.17
N LYS A 164 -9.23 -8.36 -26.69
CA LYS A 164 -10.55 -7.83 -26.39
C LYS A 164 -11.05 -8.42 -25.09
N LEU A 165 -11.23 -7.55 -24.11
CA LEU A 165 -11.83 -7.93 -22.85
C LEU A 165 -13.36 -7.87 -22.96
N ASN A 166 -14.04 -8.84 -22.40
CA ASN A 166 -15.50 -8.88 -22.26
C ASN A 166 -15.99 -8.30 -20.92
N LYS A 167 -15.07 -7.82 -20.09
CA LYS A 167 -15.31 -7.16 -18.81
C LYS A 167 -14.45 -5.90 -18.73
N ARG A 168 -14.87 -4.95 -17.94
CA ARG A 168 -14.02 -3.81 -17.55
C ARG A 168 -13.01 -4.27 -16.51
N VAL A 169 -11.78 -3.78 -16.62
CA VAL A 169 -10.74 -3.94 -15.58
C VAL A 169 -10.50 -2.57 -14.99
N ARG A 170 -10.62 -2.45 -13.68
CA ARG A 170 -10.55 -1.20 -12.94
C ARG A 170 -9.51 -1.32 -11.84
N LEU A 171 -8.44 -0.52 -11.92
CA LEU A 171 -7.49 -0.33 -10.84
C LEU A 171 -7.93 0.85 -9.99
N ILE A 172 -8.28 0.59 -8.76
CA ILE A 172 -8.65 1.59 -7.75
C ILE A 172 -7.39 1.96 -6.98
N MET A 173 -7.16 3.26 -6.82
CA MET A 173 -6.05 3.86 -6.08
C MET A 173 -6.64 4.57 -4.87
N GLY A 174 -6.57 3.95 -3.69
CA GLY A 174 -7.08 4.46 -2.42
C GLY A 174 -6.15 5.49 -1.79
N CYS A 175 -6.71 6.39 -0.98
CA CYS A 175 -5.96 7.43 -0.25
C CYS A 175 -6.02 7.26 1.27
N ASN A 176 -6.56 6.16 1.79
CA ASN A 176 -6.74 5.94 3.22
C ASN A 176 -6.89 4.44 3.56
N GLU A 177 -6.05 3.58 3.04
CA GLU A 177 -6.05 2.16 3.39
C GLU A 177 -5.50 1.97 4.80
N GLU A 178 -4.32 2.51 5.07
CA GLU A 178 -3.51 2.36 6.28
C GLU A 178 -4.21 2.83 7.57
N THR A 179 -5.25 3.64 7.45
CA THR A 179 -5.93 4.25 8.59
C THR A 179 -7.44 4.07 8.58
N GLY A 180 -7.93 2.96 7.98
CA GLY A 180 -9.29 2.50 8.11
C GLY A 180 -10.14 2.47 6.86
N SER A 181 -9.53 2.47 5.68
CA SER A 181 -10.14 2.17 4.37
C SER A 181 -11.41 2.98 4.04
N LYS A 182 -11.49 4.24 4.50
CA LYS A 182 -12.61 5.13 4.18
C LYS A 182 -12.70 5.43 2.69
N CYS A 183 -11.57 5.32 1.97
CA CYS A 183 -11.51 5.42 0.52
C CYS A 183 -12.39 4.37 -0.16
N MET A 184 -12.32 3.11 0.28
CA MET A 184 -13.16 2.04 -0.27
C MET A 184 -14.61 2.13 0.19
N ALA A 185 -14.88 2.63 1.40
CA ALA A 185 -16.24 2.91 1.83
C ALA A 185 -16.91 3.96 0.90
N HIS A 186 -16.19 5.05 0.59
CA HIS A 186 -16.67 6.06 -0.34
C HIS A 186 -16.86 5.51 -1.77
N TYR A 187 -15.90 4.72 -2.26
CA TYR A 187 -16.03 4.06 -3.57
C TYR A 187 -17.35 3.26 -3.65
N ASN A 188 -17.65 2.43 -2.64
CA ASN A 188 -18.85 1.62 -2.59
C ASN A 188 -20.15 2.41 -2.49
N GLU A 189 -20.10 3.67 -2.06
CA GLU A 189 -21.26 4.56 -1.98
C GLU A 189 -21.57 5.24 -3.33
N VAL A 190 -20.55 5.51 -4.16
CA VAL A 190 -20.70 6.37 -5.34
C VAL A 190 -20.48 5.67 -6.67
N GLU A 191 -19.92 4.46 -6.67
CA GLU A 191 -19.55 3.72 -7.86
C GLU A 191 -20.28 2.36 -7.96
N GLU A 192 -20.20 1.77 -9.14
CA GLU A 192 -20.75 0.44 -9.43
C GLU A 192 -20.04 -0.66 -8.63
N GLU A 193 -20.78 -1.67 -8.24
CA GLU A 193 -20.24 -2.84 -7.52
C GLU A 193 -19.25 -3.64 -8.40
N LEU A 194 -18.16 -4.08 -7.79
CA LEU A 194 -17.19 -4.97 -8.44
C LEU A 194 -17.75 -6.40 -8.50
N SER A 195 -17.71 -7.02 -9.66
CA SER A 195 -18.15 -8.41 -9.81
C SER A 195 -17.19 -9.40 -9.15
N CYS A 196 -15.90 -9.08 -9.17
CA CYS A 196 -14.83 -9.78 -8.48
C CYS A 196 -13.58 -8.87 -8.44
N GLY A 197 -12.58 -9.27 -7.68
CA GLY A 197 -11.34 -8.50 -7.64
C GLY A 197 -10.30 -9.12 -6.72
N PHE A 198 -9.17 -8.45 -6.63
CA PHE A 198 -8.08 -8.76 -5.71
C PHE A 198 -7.36 -7.48 -5.30
N THR A 199 -6.59 -7.56 -4.22
CA THR A 199 -5.63 -6.54 -3.85
C THR A 199 -4.21 -7.06 -4.05
N PRO A 200 -3.31 -6.28 -4.66
CA PRO A 200 -1.91 -6.65 -4.80
C PRO A 200 -1.09 -6.39 -3.53
N ASP A 201 -1.71 -5.88 -2.49
CA ASP A 201 -1.12 -5.49 -1.21
C ASP A 201 -0.86 -6.69 -0.29
N ALA A 202 -0.29 -7.77 -0.83
CA ALA A 202 -0.01 -8.99 -0.07
C ALA A 202 1.07 -9.84 -0.74
N ASN A 203 1.45 -10.93 -0.05
CA ASN A 203 2.39 -11.90 -0.59
C ASN A 203 1.71 -12.90 -1.51
N PHE A 204 2.46 -13.37 -2.51
CA PHE A 204 2.07 -14.54 -3.32
C PHE A 204 2.26 -15.87 -2.55
N PRO A 205 1.52 -16.93 -2.94
CA PRO A 205 0.55 -16.97 -4.03
C PRO A 205 -0.75 -16.22 -3.73
N CYS A 206 -1.78 -16.75 -3.25
CA CYS A 206 -3.03 -16.07 -2.94
C CYS A 206 -3.33 -16.22 -1.45
N ILE A 207 -3.55 -15.13 -0.76
CA ILE A 207 -4.04 -15.11 0.61
C ILE A 207 -5.56 -15.07 0.55
N HIS A 208 -6.22 -16.10 1.09
CA HIS A 208 -7.67 -16.27 1.07
C HIS A 208 -8.30 -16.31 2.46
N GLY A 209 -7.50 -16.04 3.50
CA GLY A 209 -7.97 -15.98 4.88
C GLY A 209 -7.01 -15.20 5.76
N GLU A 210 -7.54 -14.38 6.61
CA GLU A 210 -6.79 -13.52 7.52
C GLU A 210 -7.23 -13.75 8.97
N LYS A 211 -6.35 -13.38 9.91
CA LYS A 211 -6.69 -13.35 11.33
C LYS A 211 -7.53 -12.11 11.64
N GLY A 212 -8.47 -12.27 12.57
CA GLY A 212 -9.21 -11.13 13.09
C GLY A 212 -8.28 -10.11 13.74
N TYR A 213 -8.59 -8.83 13.56
CA TYR A 213 -7.92 -7.70 14.16
C TYR A 213 -8.82 -7.06 15.22
N MET A 214 -8.26 -6.71 16.37
CA MET A 214 -8.97 -5.98 17.42
C MET A 214 -8.07 -4.88 17.98
N SER A 215 -8.57 -3.64 17.94
CA SER A 215 -7.93 -2.50 18.59
C SER A 215 -8.64 -2.17 19.89
N MET A 216 -7.90 -1.98 20.96
CA MET A 216 -8.44 -1.62 22.27
C MET A 216 -7.70 -0.41 22.82
N MET A 217 -8.47 0.47 23.49
CA MET A 217 -7.91 1.60 24.23
C MET A 217 -8.18 1.39 25.72
N ALA A 218 -7.11 1.36 26.51
CA ALA A 218 -7.18 1.23 27.95
C ALA A 218 -6.98 2.60 28.62
N TYR A 219 -7.86 2.95 29.52
CA TYR A 219 -7.77 4.17 30.31
C TYR A 219 -7.49 3.84 31.77
N SER A 220 -6.58 4.57 32.39
CA SER A 220 -6.30 4.47 33.81
C SER A 220 -6.40 5.83 34.49
N LYS A 221 -6.97 5.85 35.68
CA LYS A 221 -6.97 7.03 36.56
C LYS A 221 -5.74 7.04 37.49
N ASN A 222 -4.64 6.42 37.10
CA ASN A 222 -3.43 6.36 37.89
C ASN A 222 -2.82 7.76 38.01
N THR A 223 -2.68 8.26 39.21
CA THR A 223 -2.11 9.58 39.53
C THR A 223 -0.60 9.55 39.81
N ARG A 224 0.01 8.36 39.80
CA ARG A 224 1.46 8.20 40.03
C ARG A 224 2.31 8.38 38.77
N ILE A 225 1.70 8.34 37.60
CA ILE A 225 2.39 8.58 36.32
C ILE A 225 2.15 10.02 35.95
N ILE A 226 3.26 10.80 35.80
CA ILE A 226 3.22 12.19 35.34
C ILE A 226 3.06 12.21 33.82
N SER A 227 3.83 11.39 33.12
CA SER A 227 3.70 11.18 31.67
C SER A 227 4.20 9.81 31.27
N MET A 228 3.65 9.29 30.18
CA MET A 228 4.11 8.07 29.51
C MET A 228 4.04 8.31 28.02
N ASN A 229 5.11 8.01 27.32
CA ASN A 229 5.19 8.14 25.87
C ASN A 229 5.97 6.98 25.28
N GLY A 230 5.41 6.29 24.32
CA GLY A 230 6.05 5.16 23.64
C GLY A 230 5.21 4.60 22.51
N GLY A 231 5.88 3.98 21.53
CA GLY A 231 5.27 3.50 20.31
C GLY A 231 4.90 4.61 19.33
N PHE A 232 4.76 4.29 18.06
CA PHE A 232 4.39 5.23 17.01
C PHE A 232 3.03 4.91 16.40
N VAL A 233 2.69 3.62 16.27
CA VAL A 233 1.46 3.12 15.65
C VAL A 233 0.93 1.92 16.42
N SER A 234 -0.38 1.70 16.37
CA SER A 234 -1.07 0.68 17.16
C SER A 234 -0.78 -0.77 16.70
N ASN A 235 -0.33 -0.95 15.47
CA ASN A 235 -0.03 -2.24 14.85
C ASN A 235 1.45 -2.62 14.89
N ALA A 236 2.31 -1.80 15.48
CA ALA A 236 3.72 -2.11 15.70
C ALA A 236 4.03 -2.35 17.18
N VAL A 237 4.94 -3.28 17.46
CA VAL A 237 5.45 -3.50 18.82
C VAL A 237 6.22 -2.27 19.27
N CYS A 238 5.83 -1.73 20.42
CA CYS A 238 6.54 -0.61 21.05
C CYS A 238 7.94 -1.06 21.51
N ASP A 239 8.96 -0.54 20.87
CA ASP A 239 10.37 -0.84 21.13
C ASP A 239 10.95 0.05 22.23
N ASN A 240 10.34 1.22 22.45
CA ASN A 240 10.78 2.20 23.44
C ASN A 240 9.60 2.88 24.11
N CYS A 241 9.62 2.95 25.45
CA CYS A 241 8.62 3.67 26.24
C CYS A 241 9.32 4.45 27.36
N THR A 242 9.08 5.76 27.38
CA THR A 242 9.57 6.65 28.45
C THR A 242 8.43 6.99 29.40
N THR A 243 8.62 6.69 30.68
CA THR A 243 7.65 7.02 31.73
C THR A 243 8.28 7.93 32.75
N VAL A 244 7.61 9.05 33.07
CA VAL A 244 8.00 9.98 34.12
C VAL A 244 7.09 9.79 35.33
N ILE A 245 7.70 9.55 36.48
CA ILE A 245 7.00 9.35 37.76
C ILE A 245 7.62 10.24 38.82
N PRO A 246 6.91 10.61 39.89
CA PRO A 246 7.48 11.35 41.02
C PRO A 246 8.68 10.60 41.63
N ALA A 247 9.72 11.32 41.98
CA ALA A 247 10.86 10.74 42.67
C ALA A 247 10.46 10.35 44.10
N GLU A 248 10.61 9.09 44.46
CA GLU A 248 10.40 8.57 45.81
C GLU A 248 11.69 7.90 46.31
N ALA A 249 11.96 8.00 47.62
CA ALA A 249 13.10 7.31 48.21
C ALA A 249 13.00 5.79 48.07
N GLY A 250 14.07 5.15 47.63
CA GLY A 250 14.13 3.69 47.39
C GLY A 250 13.42 3.19 46.10
N LEU A 251 12.93 4.11 45.25
CA LEU A 251 12.26 3.75 44.02
C LEU A 251 13.21 3.07 43.02
N LYS A 252 14.43 3.57 42.91
CA LYS A 252 15.45 3.04 42.02
C LYS A 252 15.77 1.59 42.34
N GLU A 253 16.00 1.30 43.60
CA GLU A 253 16.30 -0.05 44.11
C GLU A 253 15.13 -1.03 43.85
N LYS A 254 13.90 -0.52 44.06
CA LYS A 254 12.69 -1.35 43.73
C LYS A 254 12.59 -1.67 42.24
N LEU A 255 12.85 -0.69 41.36
CA LEU A 255 12.83 -0.91 39.92
C LEU A 255 13.92 -1.87 39.47
N GLU A 256 15.14 -1.74 40.02
CA GLU A 256 16.24 -2.66 39.74
C GLU A 256 15.94 -4.08 40.20
N GLN A 257 15.31 -4.24 41.37
CA GLN A 257 14.85 -5.54 41.87
C GLN A 257 13.78 -6.15 40.94
N MET A 258 12.75 -5.37 40.58
CA MET A 258 11.70 -5.84 39.65
C MET A 258 12.26 -6.25 38.30
N LEU A 259 13.20 -5.50 37.75
CA LEU A 259 13.88 -5.84 36.50
C LEU A 259 14.65 -7.16 36.62
N SER A 260 15.33 -7.40 37.75
CA SER A 260 16.07 -8.63 37.98
C SER A 260 15.17 -9.88 38.14
N GLU A 261 13.95 -9.68 38.64
CA GLU A 261 12.94 -10.72 38.85
C GLU A 261 12.12 -10.99 37.58
N THR A 262 12.02 -10.01 36.67
CA THR A 262 11.26 -10.13 35.43
C THR A 262 12.11 -10.86 34.39
N LYS A 263 11.77 -12.11 34.10
CA LYS A 263 12.31 -12.82 32.93
C LYS A 263 11.71 -12.20 31.67
N LEU A 264 12.30 -11.12 31.17
CA LEU A 264 12.01 -10.62 29.84
C LEU A 264 12.43 -11.70 28.84
N GLN A 265 11.46 -12.39 28.25
CA GLN A 265 11.74 -13.22 27.08
C GLN A 265 12.10 -12.26 25.95
N GLU A 266 13.34 -12.31 25.49
CA GLU A 266 13.70 -11.69 24.22
C GLU A 266 12.94 -12.43 23.11
N TYR A 267 11.93 -11.78 22.57
CA TYR A 267 11.34 -12.20 21.29
C TYR A 267 12.34 -11.82 20.19
N LYS A 268 13.00 -12.84 19.66
CA LYS A 268 13.81 -12.71 18.45
C LYS A 268 12.93 -12.80 17.23
#